data_d27c5fdba0c511aaa740464dff2bb970
#
_entry.id   d27c5fdba0c511aaa740464dff2bb970
#
_cell.length_a   1.000
_cell.length_b   1.000
_cell.length_c   1.000
_cell.angle_alpha   90.00
_cell.angle_beta   90.00
_cell.angle_gamma   90.00
#
_symmetry.space_group_name_H-M   'P 1'
#
loop_
_entity.id
_entity.type
_entity.pdbx_description
1 polymer ?
#
loop_
_entity_poly.entity_id
_entity_poly.type
_entity_poly.pdbx_seq_one_letter_code
_entity_poly.pdbx_strand_id
1 'polypeptide(L)'
;VAHAEIKGIDIKAAQSAPGVVGVFTGADIAADKVGGPICGWVVPCRDGSSTKEPPHPLLAQGKVRFVGDAVAVVVAETMEQAKSAAELIDVDYNELTPVVDFVNADEGAQIHEEVPNNCYFDWELGDESATNKAIESAAKVVKLSVRNNRLVPNAMEPRSALAEYDSLDESYTLHTTSQNPHLTRLVLAAFMFAIPESKLRVIAPDVGGGFGSKIYVYIEEAVCVWASKKIGRPVKWTADRTQAFLTDCHGRDHVNDVQLALDENNKIIGLRVDTVCNLGAYLSAFSVVVPTILHGTLLSGQYDIPAIYTNVKGMATNTVNVDAYRGAGRPEATYLLERTMETAAKEVGMDPAEFRRINFIPKDAFPYQTQVALQYDIGDYEPHLDKAMEMIDYSNFEKRRAEAAKRGMYRGIGMSSYIEACGLAPSAVVGALGGRVGQWESASVRVNPTGTISCLLYTSPSPRDLRKS
;
A
#
# COMPACT_ATOMS: atom_id res chain seq x y z
N VAL A 1 3.01 -4.52 23.47
CA VAL A 1 1.55 -4.77 23.53
C VAL A 1 0.89 -4.32 22.22
N ALA A 2 -0.22 -4.94 21.85
CA ALA A 2 -0.93 -4.65 20.60
C ALA A 2 -1.98 -3.54 20.76
N HIS A 3 -2.60 -3.42 21.95
CA HIS A 3 -3.58 -2.39 22.29
C HIS A 3 -3.54 -2.14 23.78
N ALA A 4 -3.29 -0.91 24.20
CA ALA A 4 -3.27 -0.54 25.61
C ALA A 4 -3.47 0.96 25.83
N GLU A 5 -4.00 1.33 26.97
CA GLU A 5 -3.88 2.70 27.50
C GLU A 5 -2.50 2.87 28.14
N ILE A 6 -1.89 4.03 27.92
CA ILE A 6 -0.65 4.45 28.59
C ILE A 6 -1.05 5.17 29.88
N LYS A 7 -0.76 4.56 31.04
CA LYS A 7 -1.00 5.18 32.35
C LYS A 7 0.13 6.10 32.77
N GLY A 8 1.36 5.79 32.35
CA GLY A 8 2.54 6.60 32.63
C GLY A 8 3.74 6.15 31.83
N ILE A 9 4.70 7.04 31.62
CA ILE A 9 6.01 6.76 31.02
C ILE A 9 7.08 7.33 31.94
N ASP A 10 7.88 6.48 32.59
CA ASP A 10 9.04 6.92 33.37
C ASP A 10 10.29 6.90 32.52
N ILE A 11 10.83 8.08 32.23
CA ILE A 11 12.02 8.29 31.39
C ILE A 11 13.26 8.68 32.23
N LYS A 12 13.17 8.77 33.57
CA LYS A 12 14.26 9.34 34.40
C LYS A 12 15.55 8.54 34.30
N ALA A 13 15.46 7.22 34.38
CA ALA A 13 16.62 6.34 34.24
C ALA A 13 17.30 6.50 32.87
N ALA A 14 16.50 6.55 31.80
CA ALA A 14 17.00 6.78 30.44
C ALA A 14 17.64 8.15 30.28
N GLN A 15 17.07 9.21 30.83
CA GLN A 15 17.64 10.57 30.80
C GLN A 15 18.99 10.67 31.48
N SER A 16 19.25 9.85 32.50
CA SER A 16 20.49 9.83 33.26
C SER A 16 21.54 8.87 32.71
N ALA A 17 21.22 8.11 31.65
CA ALA A 17 22.12 7.12 31.08
C ALA A 17 23.30 7.78 30.34
N PRO A 18 24.48 7.16 30.34
CA PRO A 18 25.68 7.71 29.70
C PRO A 18 25.49 8.01 28.23
N GLY A 19 25.89 9.21 27.78
CA GLY A 19 25.84 9.63 26.39
C GLY A 19 24.44 10.03 25.88
N VAL A 20 23.41 10.00 26.72
CA VAL A 20 22.07 10.46 26.34
C VAL A 20 22.04 11.99 26.26
N VAL A 21 21.56 12.49 25.12
CA VAL A 21 21.42 13.92 24.82
C VAL A 21 19.99 14.40 25.10
N GLY A 22 18.99 13.53 24.86
CA GLY A 22 17.60 13.83 25.12
C GLY A 22 16.73 12.58 25.10
N VAL A 23 15.66 12.61 25.92
CA VAL A 23 14.60 11.59 25.90
C VAL A 23 13.28 12.34 25.85
N PHE A 24 12.44 11.99 24.87
CA PHE A 24 11.19 12.71 24.61
C PHE A 24 10.04 11.73 24.44
N THR A 25 8.84 12.20 24.77
CA THR A 25 7.58 11.47 24.70
C THR A 25 6.57 12.16 23.78
N GLY A 26 5.40 11.58 23.59
CA GLY A 26 4.31 12.21 22.84
C GLY A 26 3.90 13.58 23.41
N ALA A 27 4.06 13.82 24.70
CA ALA A 27 3.75 15.10 25.33
C ALA A 27 4.68 16.23 24.84
N ASP A 28 5.97 15.94 24.63
CA ASP A 28 6.94 16.92 24.13
C ASP A 28 6.62 17.35 22.69
N ILE A 29 6.25 16.40 21.85
CA ILE A 29 5.86 16.65 20.46
C ILE A 29 4.56 17.44 20.38
N ALA A 30 3.56 17.08 21.22
CA ALA A 30 2.29 17.81 21.32
C ALA A 30 2.48 19.25 21.78
N ALA A 31 3.39 19.50 22.75
CA ALA A 31 3.72 20.85 23.22
C ALA A 31 4.28 21.74 22.10
N ASP A 32 5.05 21.16 21.17
CA ASP A 32 5.60 21.87 20.01
C ASP A 32 4.60 21.93 18.82
N LYS A 33 3.37 21.39 18.97
CA LYS A 33 2.29 21.39 17.98
C LYS A 33 2.67 20.75 16.64
N VAL A 34 3.51 19.72 16.66
CA VAL A 34 3.87 18.96 15.47
C VAL A 34 2.73 18.01 15.11
N GLY A 35 2.29 18.06 13.86
CA GLY A 35 1.25 17.17 13.32
C GLY A 35 1.78 15.75 13.07
N GLY A 36 0.87 14.86 12.65
CA GLY A 36 1.21 13.48 12.28
C GLY A 36 1.09 13.20 10.79
N PRO A 37 1.41 11.97 10.37
CA PRO A 37 1.16 11.50 9.01
C PRO A 37 -0.32 11.64 8.63
N ILE A 38 -0.57 11.92 7.35
CA ILE A 38 -1.92 12.06 6.80
C ILE A 38 -2.18 10.99 5.75
N CYS A 39 -3.46 10.67 5.54
CA CYS A 39 -3.89 9.94 4.35
C CYS A 39 -3.93 10.92 3.16
N GLY A 40 -3.14 10.64 2.12
CA GLY A 40 -3.08 11.45 0.91
C GLY A 40 -4.22 11.19 -0.08
N TRP A 41 -5.12 10.26 0.24
CA TRP A 41 -6.25 9.90 -0.61
C TRP A 41 -7.47 9.49 0.20
N VAL A 42 -8.60 10.11 -0.10
CA VAL A 42 -9.89 9.80 0.54
C VAL A 42 -10.92 9.45 -0.54
N VAL A 43 -11.89 8.61 -0.19
CA VAL A 43 -12.99 8.24 -1.08
C VAL A 43 -14.34 8.55 -0.42
N PRO A 44 -15.37 8.85 -1.22
CA PRO A 44 -16.73 8.92 -0.71
C PRO A 44 -17.20 7.52 -0.29
N CYS A 45 -17.95 7.43 0.81
CA CYS A 45 -18.61 6.20 1.22
C CYS A 45 -20.00 6.07 0.56
N ARG A 46 -20.53 4.85 0.51
CA ARG A 46 -21.87 4.56 -0.04
C ARG A 46 -23.00 5.33 0.66
N ASP A 47 -22.84 5.65 1.93
CA ASP A 47 -23.78 6.45 2.73
C ASP A 47 -23.66 7.97 2.51
N GLY A 48 -22.78 8.41 1.60
CA GLY A 48 -22.47 9.81 1.31
C GLY A 48 -21.49 10.46 2.28
N SER A 49 -21.03 9.76 3.31
CA SER A 49 -19.94 10.25 4.17
C SER A 49 -18.58 10.14 3.46
N SER A 50 -17.53 10.68 4.06
CA SER A 50 -16.16 10.52 3.58
C SER A 50 -15.42 9.48 4.40
N THR A 51 -14.27 9.01 3.87
CA THR A 51 -13.28 8.23 4.62
C THR A 51 -13.03 8.85 5.99
N LYS A 52 -13.06 8.02 7.02
CA LYS A 52 -12.76 8.41 8.40
C LYS A 52 -11.27 8.32 8.65
N GLU A 53 -10.65 9.42 9.01
CA GLU A 53 -9.20 9.54 9.18
C GLU A 53 -8.87 9.95 10.62
N PRO A 54 -8.63 9.00 11.55
CA PRO A 54 -8.26 9.34 12.91
C PRO A 54 -6.85 9.91 12.95
N PRO A 55 -6.54 10.83 13.88
CA PRO A 55 -5.19 11.39 14.04
C PRO A 55 -4.15 10.31 14.33
N HIS A 56 -3.00 10.38 13.65
CA HIS A 56 -1.85 9.51 13.89
C HIS A 56 -0.71 10.35 14.52
N PRO A 57 -0.52 10.33 15.86
CA PRO A 57 0.54 11.09 16.50
C PRO A 57 1.92 10.49 16.18
N LEU A 58 2.99 11.32 16.16
CA LEU A 58 4.36 10.83 15.93
C LEU A 58 4.86 9.91 17.05
N LEU A 59 4.46 10.19 18.30
CA LEU A 59 4.64 9.28 19.43
C LEU A 59 3.29 9.14 20.13
N ALA A 60 2.96 7.92 20.52
CA ALA A 60 1.66 7.58 21.09
C ALA A 60 1.29 8.47 22.29
N GLN A 61 0.05 8.94 22.29
CA GLN A 61 -0.53 9.75 23.35
C GLN A 61 -1.75 9.04 23.92
N GLY A 62 -1.66 8.64 25.20
CA GLY A 62 -2.75 8.00 25.91
C GLY A 62 -3.04 6.54 25.52
N LYS A 63 -2.83 6.12 24.28
CA LYS A 63 -3.04 4.74 23.83
C LYS A 63 -2.01 4.32 22.79
N VAL A 64 -1.59 3.05 22.85
CA VAL A 64 -0.92 2.35 21.75
C VAL A 64 -1.92 1.45 21.04
N ARG A 65 -1.81 1.32 19.71
CA ARG A 65 -2.81 0.64 18.89
C ARG A 65 -2.28 -0.50 18.03
N PHE A 66 -0.95 -0.70 17.99
CA PHE A 66 -0.34 -1.87 17.33
C PHE A 66 1.05 -2.15 17.91
N VAL A 67 1.58 -3.35 17.67
CA VAL A 67 2.96 -3.69 18.03
C VAL A 67 3.92 -2.96 17.09
N GLY A 68 4.64 -1.96 17.60
CA GLY A 68 5.46 -1.05 16.79
C GLY A 68 5.03 0.42 16.90
N ASP A 69 3.90 0.69 17.56
CA ASP A 69 3.46 2.06 17.84
C ASP A 69 4.46 2.73 18.81
N ALA A 70 5.12 3.79 18.37
CA ALA A 70 6.22 4.40 19.10
C ALA A 70 5.71 5.24 20.27
N VAL A 71 6.31 5.10 21.46
CA VAL A 71 5.89 5.80 22.70
C VAL A 71 6.89 6.86 23.18
N ALA A 72 8.17 6.68 22.85
CA ALA A 72 9.23 7.60 23.24
C ALA A 72 10.40 7.53 22.24
N VAL A 73 11.24 8.55 22.25
CA VAL A 73 12.49 8.58 21.49
C VAL A 73 13.66 8.94 22.40
N VAL A 74 14.77 8.24 22.24
CA VAL A 74 16.05 8.53 22.89
C VAL A 74 17.03 9.01 21.84
N VAL A 75 17.66 10.14 22.09
CA VAL A 75 18.78 10.68 21.33
C VAL A 75 20.04 10.57 22.17
N ALA A 76 21.07 9.91 21.66
CA ALA A 76 22.35 9.72 22.34
C ALA A 76 23.52 9.91 21.39
N GLU A 77 24.75 9.91 21.93
CA GLU A 77 25.97 10.09 21.12
C GLU A 77 26.25 8.91 20.19
N THR A 78 25.86 7.69 20.56
CA THR A 78 25.96 6.49 19.74
C THR A 78 24.67 5.69 19.70
N MET A 79 24.51 4.84 18.67
CA MET A 79 23.39 3.94 18.52
C MET A 79 23.24 2.97 19.71
N GLU A 80 24.35 2.45 20.21
CA GLU A 80 24.37 1.52 21.34
C GLU A 80 23.89 2.19 22.61
N GLN A 81 24.34 3.42 22.87
CA GLN A 81 23.85 4.22 24.00
C GLN A 81 22.36 4.53 23.89
N ALA A 82 21.89 4.89 22.68
CA ALA A 82 20.48 5.15 22.45
C ALA A 82 19.63 3.91 22.72
N LYS A 83 20.03 2.74 22.20
CA LYS A 83 19.33 1.46 22.42
C LYS A 83 19.33 1.06 23.90
N SER A 84 20.49 1.10 24.55
CA SER A 84 20.59 0.76 25.98
C SER A 84 19.75 1.67 26.87
N ALA A 85 19.73 2.96 26.55
CA ALA A 85 18.91 3.91 27.31
C ALA A 85 17.40 3.73 27.03
N ALA A 86 17.02 3.36 25.81
CA ALA A 86 15.63 3.08 25.48
C ALA A 86 15.05 1.90 26.29
N GLU A 87 15.89 0.89 26.61
CA GLU A 87 15.49 -0.24 27.46
C GLU A 87 15.26 0.16 28.94
N LEU A 88 15.70 1.36 29.35
CA LEU A 88 15.49 1.89 30.70
C LEU A 88 14.19 2.71 30.84
N ILE A 89 13.46 2.89 29.74
CA ILE A 89 12.15 3.55 29.76
C ILE A 89 11.12 2.54 30.26
N ASP A 90 10.44 2.88 31.35
CA ASP A 90 9.35 2.08 31.88
C ASP A 90 8.01 2.66 31.47
N VAL A 91 7.15 1.84 30.86
CA VAL A 91 5.81 2.24 30.39
C VAL A 91 4.76 1.42 31.11
N ASP A 92 3.93 2.10 31.89
CA ASP A 92 2.80 1.49 32.57
C ASP A 92 1.60 1.39 31.63
N TYR A 93 1.30 0.16 31.21
CA TYR A 93 0.21 -0.17 30.30
C TYR A 93 -1.00 -0.78 31.02
N ASN A 94 -2.18 -0.30 30.66
CA ASN A 94 -3.42 -1.00 30.91
C ASN A 94 -3.85 -1.68 29.61
N GLU A 95 -3.60 -2.98 29.48
CA GLU A 95 -3.87 -3.73 28.26
C GLU A 95 -5.36 -3.80 27.93
N LEU A 96 -5.67 -3.65 26.65
CA LEU A 96 -7.01 -3.73 26.07
C LEU A 96 -7.08 -4.94 25.11
N THR A 97 -8.27 -5.46 24.90
CA THR A 97 -8.48 -6.53 23.92
C THR A 97 -8.19 -6.03 22.51
N PRO A 98 -7.21 -6.63 21.79
CA PRO A 98 -6.91 -6.20 20.44
C PRO A 98 -7.89 -6.81 19.42
N VAL A 99 -8.19 -6.05 18.38
CA VAL A 99 -8.94 -6.48 17.20
C VAL A 99 -7.95 -6.76 16.08
N VAL A 100 -7.80 -8.02 15.70
CA VAL A 100 -6.86 -8.47 14.66
C VAL A 100 -7.54 -9.20 13.50
N ASP A 101 -8.73 -9.73 13.70
CA ASP A 101 -9.56 -10.29 12.65
C ASP A 101 -10.31 -9.16 11.94
N PHE A 102 -9.81 -8.77 10.77
CA PHE A 102 -10.38 -7.65 10.03
C PHE A 102 -11.72 -8.00 9.35
N VAL A 103 -12.01 -9.26 9.14
CA VAL A 103 -13.29 -9.69 8.52
C VAL A 103 -14.46 -9.43 9.46
N ASN A 104 -14.24 -9.61 10.76
CA ASN A 104 -15.22 -9.40 11.82
C ASN A 104 -14.83 -8.22 12.74
N ALA A 105 -14.09 -7.26 12.23
CA ALA A 105 -13.60 -6.13 13.05
C ALA A 105 -14.72 -5.22 13.55
N ASP A 106 -15.87 -5.18 12.89
CA ASP A 106 -17.07 -4.46 13.30
C ASP A 106 -17.74 -5.05 14.55
N GLU A 107 -17.49 -6.31 14.86
CA GLU A 107 -17.94 -6.96 16.10
C GLU A 107 -16.97 -6.74 17.28
N GLY A 108 -15.77 -6.23 17.00
CA GLY A 108 -14.71 -6.02 17.98
C GLY A 108 -14.83 -4.69 18.74
N ALA A 109 -13.93 -4.53 19.74
CA ALA A 109 -13.81 -3.26 20.46
C ALA A 109 -13.40 -2.12 19.50
N GLN A 110 -13.99 -0.94 19.68
CA GLN A 110 -13.69 0.23 18.86
C GLN A 110 -12.26 0.74 19.13
N ILE A 111 -11.44 0.81 18.07
CA ILE A 111 -10.03 1.19 18.16
C ILE A 111 -9.86 2.71 18.23
N HIS A 112 -10.66 3.45 17.43
CA HIS A 112 -10.70 4.91 17.40
C HIS A 112 -12.14 5.40 17.59
N GLU A 113 -12.33 6.47 18.36
CA GLU A 113 -13.65 7.06 18.58
C GLU A 113 -14.26 7.61 17.28
N GLU A 114 -13.41 8.07 16.37
CA GLU A 114 -13.79 8.64 15.07
C GLU A 114 -14.13 7.59 14.01
N VAL A 115 -13.88 6.29 14.30
CA VAL A 115 -14.07 5.19 13.34
C VAL A 115 -15.10 4.19 13.87
N PRO A 116 -16.39 4.49 13.76
CA PRO A 116 -17.46 3.59 14.20
C PRO A 116 -17.37 2.23 13.52
N ASN A 117 -17.64 1.16 14.28
CA ASN A 117 -17.59 -0.23 13.80
C ASN A 117 -16.23 -0.60 13.17
N ASN A 118 -15.15 0.07 13.58
CA ASN A 118 -13.82 -0.10 13.01
C ASN A 118 -13.76 -0.01 11.46
N CYS A 119 -14.70 0.72 10.83
CA CYS A 119 -14.80 0.86 9.39
C CYS A 119 -14.37 2.27 8.94
N TYR A 120 -13.18 2.35 8.29
CA TYR A 120 -12.66 3.60 7.73
C TYR A 120 -13.49 4.11 6.56
N PHE A 121 -13.94 3.21 5.70
CA PHE A 121 -14.81 3.50 4.55
C PHE A 121 -15.56 2.24 4.08
N ASP A 122 -16.69 2.48 3.42
CA ASP A 122 -17.47 1.52 2.64
C ASP A 122 -17.70 2.14 1.27
N TRP A 123 -16.94 1.68 0.26
CA TRP A 123 -16.86 2.27 -1.07
C TRP A 123 -17.36 1.29 -2.13
N GLU A 124 -17.87 1.83 -3.25
CA GLU A 124 -18.37 1.02 -4.36
C GLU A 124 -17.97 1.59 -5.72
N LEU A 125 -17.97 0.72 -6.73
CA LEU A 125 -17.75 1.07 -8.14
C LEU A 125 -18.51 0.11 -9.06
N GLY A 126 -19.01 0.63 -10.18
CA GLY A 126 -19.73 -0.13 -11.18
C GLY A 126 -21.25 -0.02 -11.05
N ASP A 127 -22.01 -0.95 -11.64
CA ASP A 127 -23.46 -0.97 -11.64
C ASP A 127 -24.02 -2.18 -10.89
N GLU A 128 -24.46 -1.96 -9.64
CA GLU A 128 -25.01 -3.02 -8.80
C GLU A 128 -26.29 -3.62 -9.41
N SER A 129 -27.17 -2.79 -9.97
CA SER A 129 -28.44 -3.25 -10.52
C SER A 129 -28.24 -4.13 -11.76
N ALA A 130 -27.39 -3.69 -12.69
CA ALA A 130 -27.06 -4.46 -13.88
C ALA A 130 -26.36 -5.78 -13.53
N THR A 131 -25.45 -5.75 -12.56
CA THR A 131 -24.71 -6.94 -12.13
C THR A 131 -25.62 -7.95 -11.43
N ASN A 132 -26.54 -7.50 -10.56
CA ASN A 132 -27.51 -8.38 -9.92
C ASN A 132 -28.44 -9.04 -10.95
N LYS A 133 -28.93 -8.30 -11.94
CA LYS A 133 -29.74 -8.86 -13.05
C LYS A 133 -28.98 -9.91 -13.84
N ALA A 134 -27.68 -9.65 -14.12
CA ALA A 134 -26.83 -10.64 -14.81
C ALA A 134 -26.67 -11.93 -13.98
N ILE A 135 -26.50 -11.82 -12.65
CA ILE A 135 -26.42 -12.96 -11.74
C ILE A 135 -27.74 -13.74 -11.69
N GLU A 136 -28.89 -13.05 -11.63
CA GLU A 136 -30.21 -13.67 -11.60
C GLU A 136 -30.56 -14.41 -12.90
N SER A 137 -30.11 -13.89 -14.05
CA SER A 137 -30.37 -14.48 -15.38
C SER A 137 -29.30 -15.50 -15.83
N ALA A 138 -28.25 -15.69 -15.05
CA ALA A 138 -27.12 -16.54 -15.44
C ALA A 138 -27.53 -18.02 -15.56
N ALA A 139 -27.04 -18.69 -16.60
CA ALA A 139 -27.12 -20.16 -16.70
C ALA A 139 -26.29 -20.85 -15.60
N LYS A 140 -25.19 -20.21 -15.21
CA LYS A 140 -24.34 -20.65 -14.10
C LYS A 140 -23.72 -19.47 -13.36
N VAL A 141 -23.68 -19.56 -12.03
CA VAL A 141 -22.95 -18.61 -11.17
C VAL A 141 -21.82 -19.36 -10.46
N VAL A 142 -20.59 -18.98 -10.77
CA VAL A 142 -19.39 -19.47 -10.07
C VAL A 142 -19.14 -18.59 -8.86
N LYS A 143 -18.96 -19.21 -7.69
CA LYS A 143 -18.71 -18.50 -6.43
C LYS A 143 -17.37 -18.88 -5.87
N LEU A 144 -16.61 -17.89 -5.42
CA LEU A 144 -15.27 -18.08 -4.88
C LEU A 144 -14.99 -17.08 -3.78
N SER A 145 -14.43 -17.52 -2.66
CA SER A 145 -13.83 -16.65 -1.65
C SER A 145 -12.31 -16.72 -1.78
N VAL A 146 -11.67 -15.58 -1.98
CA VAL A 146 -10.21 -15.48 -2.23
C VAL A 146 -9.57 -14.63 -1.16
N ARG A 147 -8.61 -15.20 -0.42
CA ARG A 147 -7.76 -14.45 0.50
C ARG A 147 -6.47 -14.07 -0.20
N ASN A 148 -6.20 -12.77 -0.30
CA ASN A 148 -4.91 -12.22 -0.67
C ASN A 148 -4.18 -11.85 0.61
N ASN A 149 -3.24 -12.70 1.06
CA ASN A 149 -2.64 -12.59 2.37
C ASN A 149 -1.73 -11.37 2.50
N ARG A 150 -1.58 -10.88 3.73
CA ARG A 150 -0.66 -9.81 4.10
C ARG A 150 0.78 -10.14 3.72
N LEU A 151 1.52 -9.14 3.23
CA LEU A 151 2.93 -9.24 2.84
C LEU A 151 3.74 -8.11 3.46
N VAL A 152 4.99 -8.42 3.82
CA VAL A 152 5.99 -7.42 4.20
C VAL A 152 6.87 -7.13 2.98
N PRO A 153 7.07 -5.88 2.55
CA PRO A 153 7.88 -5.53 1.38
C PRO A 153 9.35 -5.95 1.50
N ASN A 154 9.92 -5.88 2.68
CA ASN A 154 11.22 -6.42 3.06
C ASN A 154 12.37 -6.04 2.11
N ALA A 155 12.57 -4.73 1.86
CA ALA A 155 13.72 -4.24 1.12
C ALA A 155 15.04 -4.67 1.77
N MET A 156 16.08 -4.96 0.97
CA MET A 156 17.40 -5.35 1.50
C MET A 156 17.99 -4.28 2.40
N GLU A 157 17.84 -3.02 2.04
CA GLU A 157 18.16 -1.87 2.87
C GLU A 157 16.95 -1.51 3.75
N PRO A 158 17.06 -1.58 5.10
CA PRO A 158 16.06 -1.01 5.99
C PRO A 158 15.94 0.49 5.84
N ARG A 159 14.87 1.09 6.43
CA ARG A 159 14.69 2.55 6.42
C ARG A 159 15.76 3.25 7.26
N SER A 160 16.15 4.45 6.84
CA SER A 160 17.01 5.33 7.62
C SER A 160 16.71 6.80 7.33
N ALA A 161 16.99 7.64 8.31
CA ALA A 161 16.85 9.09 8.24
C ALA A 161 18.03 9.77 8.94
N LEU A 162 18.51 10.88 8.37
CA LEU A 162 19.49 11.79 8.99
C LEU A 162 18.96 13.21 8.76
N ALA A 163 18.66 13.91 9.84
CA ALA A 163 18.14 15.27 9.78
C ALA A 163 19.09 16.27 10.43
N GLU A 164 19.20 17.44 9.85
CA GLU A 164 19.97 18.57 10.31
C GLU A 164 19.12 19.83 10.33
N TYR A 165 19.32 20.70 11.29
CA TYR A 165 18.70 22.01 11.39
C TYR A 165 19.75 23.11 11.35
N ASP A 166 19.60 24.06 10.42
CA ASP A 166 20.41 25.27 10.36
C ASP A 166 19.65 26.40 11.06
N SER A 167 20.24 26.90 12.17
CA SER A 167 19.65 27.96 12.97
C SER A 167 19.79 29.37 12.36
N LEU A 168 20.66 29.54 11.34
CA LEU A 168 20.90 30.85 10.71
C LEU A 168 19.77 31.21 9.73
N ASP A 169 19.35 30.24 8.94
CA ASP A 169 18.27 30.44 7.97
C ASP A 169 16.97 29.71 8.36
N GLU A 170 16.94 29.07 9.52
CA GLU A 170 15.80 28.31 10.06
C GLU A 170 15.32 27.21 9.07
N SER A 171 16.26 26.50 8.47
CA SER A 171 15.97 25.46 7.50
C SER A 171 16.40 24.08 7.97
N TYR A 172 15.83 23.05 7.32
CA TYR A 172 16.12 21.66 7.60
C TYR A 172 16.65 20.96 6.36
N THR A 173 17.58 20.03 6.56
CA THR A 173 17.97 19.05 5.55
C THR A 173 17.69 17.65 6.08
N LEU A 174 16.94 16.87 5.33
CA LEU A 174 16.65 15.48 5.62
C LEU A 174 17.23 14.59 4.52
N HIS A 175 18.16 13.70 4.89
CA HIS A 175 18.58 12.59 4.06
C HIS A 175 17.80 11.35 4.47
N THR A 176 17.11 10.70 3.54
CA THR A 176 16.25 9.54 3.85
C THR A 176 16.20 8.54 2.70
N THR A 177 15.90 7.30 3.05
CA THR A 177 15.71 6.20 2.09
C THR A 177 14.29 6.23 1.52
N SER A 178 13.95 7.29 0.79
CA SER A 178 12.61 7.51 0.24
C SER A 178 12.54 7.20 -1.26
N GLN A 179 11.39 6.67 -1.70
CA GLN A 179 11.03 6.54 -3.12
C GLN A 179 10.42 7.84 -3.67
N ASN A 180 10.02 8.76 -2.80
CA ASN A 180 9.28 9.95 -3.18
C ASN A 180 9.67 11.17 -2.33
N PRO A 181 10.85 11.77 -2.56
CA PRO A 181 11.34 12.91 -1.76
C PRO A 181 10.45 14.15 -1.85
N HIS A 182 9.71 14.33 -2.95
CA HIS A 182 8.77 15.45 -3.10
C HIS A 182 7.56 15.31 -2.19
N LEU A 183 6.96 14.12 -2.12
CA LEU A 183 5.86 13.84 -1.19
C LEU A 183 6.33 13.96 0.26
N THR A 184 7.51 13.41 0.56
CA THR A 184 8.12 13.52 1.90
C THR A 184 8.28 14.98 2.30
N ARG A 185 8.81 15.83 1.40
CA ARG A 185 8.93 17.27 1.66
C ARG A 185 7.59 17.94 1.90
N LEU A 186 6.61 17.69 1.02
CA LEU A 186 5.28 18.28 1.14
C LEU A 186 4.61 17.90 2.47
N VAL A 187 4.59 16.61 2.81
CA VAL A 187 3.90 16.13 4.01
C VAL A 187 4.58 16.64 5.28
N LEU A 188 5.91 16.56 5.37
CA LEU A 188 6.64 17.08 6.51
C LEU A 188 6.46 18.60 6.66
N ALA A 189 6.67 19.37 5.59
CA ALA A 189 6.63 20.82 5.66
C ALA A 189 5.21 21.35 5.91
N ALA A 190 4.24 20.97 5.06
CA ALA A 190 2.91 21.57 5.07
C ALA A 190 2.01 20.98 6.16
N PHE A 191 2.04 19.67 6.38
CA PHE A 191 1.07 19.01 7.24
C PHE A 191 1.59 18.69 8.65
N MET A 192 2.90 18.43 8.81
CA MET A 192 3.45 18.11 10.12
C MET A 192 4.05 19.32 10.83
N PHE A 193 4.90 20.09 10.14
CA PHE A 193 5.62 21.22 10.77
C PHE A 193 4.99 22.60 10.51
N ALA A 194 4.03 22.70 9.60
CA ALA A 194 3.41 23.97 9.18
C ALA A 194 4.44 25.04 8.79
N ILE A 195 5.48 24.66 8.02
CA ILE A 195 6.53 25.53 7.52
C ILE A 195 6.48 25.59 5.97
N PRO A 196 7.03 26.65 5.35
CA PRO A 196 7.18 26.67 3.89
C PRO A 196 8.05 25.53 3.39
N GLU A 197 7.69 24.88 2.28
CA GLU A 197 8.49 23.80 1.68
C GLU A 197 9.93 24.23 1.33
N SER A 198 10.17 25.52 1.08
CA SER A 198 11.50 26.09 0.84
C SER A 198 12.44 26.01 2.07
N LYS A 199 11.88 25.78 3.26
CA LYS A 199 12.62 25.60 4.51
C LYS A 199 12.99 24.14 4.81
N LEU A 200 12.58 23.21 3.95
CA LEU A 200 12.92 21.78 4.08
C LEU A 200 13.49 21.25 2.77
N ARG A 201 14.72 20.79 2.82
CA ARG A 201 15.38 20.05 1.74
C ARG A 201 15.34 18.56 2.06
N VAL A 202 14.77 17.76 1.17
CA VAL A 202 14.77 16.29 1.26
C VAL A 202 15.66 15.70 0.19
N ILE A 203 16.57 14.83 0.59
CA ILE A 203 17.55 14.18 -0.27
C ILE A 203 17.39 12.67 -0.14
N ALA A 204 17.04 12.02 -1.25
CA ALA A 204 17.07 10.57 -1.36
C ALA A 204 18.30 10.19 -2.19
N PRO A 205 19.34 9.60 -1.59
CA PRO A 205 20.49 9.05 -2.33
C PRO A 205 20.10 7.74 -3.03
N ASP A 206 21.08 6.96 -3.45
CA ASP A 206 20.81 5.60 -3.95
C ASP A 206 20.12 4.78 -2.86
N VAL A 207 18.92 4.26 -3.17
CA VAL A 207 18.04 3.55 -2.24
C VAL A 207 18.07 2.05 -2.53
N GLY A 208 18.36 1.24 -1.51
CA GLY A 208 18.54 -0.21 -1.59
C GLY A 208 17.23 -1.00 -1.61
N GLY A 209 16.25 -0.53 -2.42
CA GLY A 209 14.91 -1.10 -2.59
C GLY A 209 13.88 -0.42 -1.70
N GLY A 210 12.63 -0.35 -2.21
CA GLY A 210 11.51 0.22 -1.49
C GLY A 210 10.22 -0.57 -1.71
N PHE A 211 9.94 -0.95 -2.96
CA PHE A 211 8.80 -1.79 -3.36
C PHE A 211 7.43 -1.26 -2.92
N GLY A 212 7.32 0.05 -2.72
CA GLY A 212 6.14 0.73 -2.20
C GLY A 212 6.28 1.18 -0.75
N SER A 213 6.95 0.42 0.14
CA SER A 213 7.01 0.76 1.56
C SER A 213 7.82 2.01 1.89
N LYS A 214 8.64 2.53 0.97
CA LYS A 214 9.41 3.76 1.15
C LYS A 214 8.81 4.97 0.42
N ILE A 215 7.52 4.90 0.02
CA ILE A 215 6.81 6.05 -0.59
C ILE A 215 6.36 7.04 0.49
N TYR A 216 5.93 6.53 1.66
CA TYR A 216 5.26 7.30 2.70
C TYR A 216 6.23 8.06 3.57
N VAL A 217 5.70 8.99 4.36
CA VAL A 217 6.44 9.61 5.46
C VAL A 217 6.21 8.78 6.72
N TYR A 218 7.29 8.32 7.28
CA TYR A 218 7.28 7.61 8.56
C TYR A 218 7.55 8.53 9.74
N ILE A 219 7.07 8.13 10.89
CA ILE A 219 7.23 8.92 12.12
C ILE A 219 8.70 9.17 12.45
N GLU A 220 9.58 8.23 12.17
CA GLU A 220 11.02 8.34 12.48
C GLU A 220 11.69 9.45 11.66
N GLU A 221 11.26 9.68 10.41
CA GLU A 221 11.74 10.80 9.59
C GLU A 221 11.34 12.15 10.21
N ALA A 222 10.07 12.27 10.60
CA ALA A 222 9.56 13.47 11.26
C ALA A 222 10.21 13.70 12.63
N VAL A 223 10.39 12.63 13.41
CA VAL A 223 11.05 12.69 14.71
C VAL A 223 12.51 13.13 14.57
N CYS A 224 13.26 12.63 13.59
CA CYS A 224 14.63 13.08 13.31
C CYS A 224 14.68 14.57 12.97
N VAL A 225 13.77 15.06 12.10
CA VAL A 225 13.67 16.47 11.73
C VAL A 225 13.35 17.33 12.97
N TRP A 226 12.33 16.95 13.76
CA TRP A 226 11.95 17.66 14.97
C TRP A 226 13.07 17.69 16.01
N ALA A 227 13.67 16.51 16.30
CA ALA A 227 14.70 16.38 17.31
C ALA A 227 15.97 17.14 16.94
N SER A 228 16.33 17.24 15.65
CA SER A 228 17.50 18.00 15.21
C SER A 228 17.46 19.47 15.60
N LYS A 229 16.29 20.10 15.50
CA LYS A 229 16.05 21.46 16.01
C LYS A 229 16.05 21.50 17.54
N LYS A 230 15.37 20.54 18.17
CA LYS A 230 15.20 20.50 19.63
C LYS A 230 16.53 20.42 20.39
N ILE A 231 17.48 19.64 19.86
CA ILE A 231 18.80 19.46 20.48
C ILE A 231 19.91 20.31 19.85
N GLY A 232 19.62 21.01 18.73
CA GLY A 232 20.61 21.83 17.99
C GLY A 232 21.75 21.03 17.36
N ARG A 233 21.53 19.76 17.02
CA ARG A 233 22.53 18.83 16.47
C ARG A 233 21.90 17.91 15.43
N PRO A 234 22.68 17.38 14.46
CA PRO A 234 22.18 16.34 13.55
C PRO A 234 21.68 15.10 14.29
N VAL A 235 20.55 14.55 13.84
CA VAL A 235 19.95 13.33 14.40
C VAL A 235 19.83 12.27 13.31
N LYS A 236 20.37 11.10 13.59
CA LYS A 236 20.33 9.93 12.69
C LYS A 236 19.57 8.80 13.34
N TRP A 237 18.72 8.16 12.55
CA TRP A 237 18.03 6.92 12.90
C TRP A 237 18.25 5.88 11.78
N THR A 238 18.35 4.61 12.14
CA THR A 238 18.41 3.49 11.19
C THR A 238 17.67 2.31 11.79
N ALA A 239 16.70 1.77 11.05
CA ALA A 239 15.95 0.59 11.47
C ALA A 239 16.86 -0.66 11.45
N ASP A 240 16.65 -1.53 12.41
CA ASP A 240 17.06 -2.92 12.26
C ASP A 240 15.98 -3.74 11.52
N ARG A 241 16.29 -4.98 11.19
CA ARG A 241 15.36 -5.83 10.42
C ARG A 241 14.09 -6.16 11.20
N THR A 242 14.18 -6.34 12.51
CA THR A 242 13.00 -6.63 13.35
C THR A 242 12.07 -5.40 13.40
N GLN A 243 12.64 -4.21 13.56
CA GLN A 243 11.87 -2.97 13.49
C GLN A 243 11.17 -2.82 12.13
N ALA A 244 11.89 -3.11 11.01
CA ALA A 244 11.28 -3.05 9.68
C ALA A 244 10.07 -3.98 9.54
N PHE A 245 10.12 -5.21 10.08
CA PHE A 245 8.96 -6.11 10.07
C PHE A 245 7.78 -5.61 10.91
N LEU A 246 8.03 -4.85 11.96
CA LEU A 246 7.00 -4.37 12.89
C LEU A 246 6.39 -3.02 12.49
N THR A 247 7.15 -2.17 11.78
CA THR A 247 6.79 -0.76 11.58
C THR A 247 6.71 -0.32 10.12
N ASP A 248 7.32 -1.04 9.15
CA ASP A 248 7.13 -0.74 7.74
C ASP A 248 5.69 -1.04 7.34
N CYS A 249 5.09 -0.20 6.48
CA CYS A 249 3.78 -0.49 5.91
C CYS A 249 3.80 -1.83 5.18
N HIS A 250 2.82 -2.68 5.49
CA HIS A 250 2.61 -3.95 4.80
C HIS A 250 1.81 -3.75 3.52
N GLY A 251 1.64 -4.82 2.74
CA GLY A 251 0.81 -4.83 1.53
C GLY A 251 -0.26 -5.90 1.56
N ARG A 252 -1.25 -5.80 0.65
CA ARG A 252 -2.34 -6.76 0.43
C ARG A 252 -3.32 -6.82 1.60
N ASP A 253 -3.63 -8.04 2.11
CA ASP A 253 -4.51 -8.33 3.25
C ASP A 253 -5.99 -8.10 2.94
N HIS A 254 -6.47 -8.72 1.88
CA HIS A 254 -7.86 -8.69 1.42
C HIS A 254 -8.52 -10.06 1.53
N VAL A 255 -9.82 -10.06 1.84
CA VAL A 255 -10.74 -11.18 1.57
C VAL A 255 -11.76 -10.69 0.56
N ASN A 256 -11.95 -11.45 -0.52
CA ASN A 256 -12.82 -11.10 -1.61
C ASN A 256 -13.82 -12.23 -1.85
N ASP A 257 -15.10 -11.94 -1.75
CA ASP A 257 -16.17 -12.84 -2.15
C ASP A 257 -16.61 -12.50 -3.56
N VAL A 258 -16.52 -13.46 -4.46
CA VAL A 258 -16.69 -13.29 -5.91
C VAL A 258 -17.87 -14.09 -6.41
N GLN A 259 -18.69 -13.49 -7.26
CA GLN A 259 -19.71 -14.16 -8.04
C GLN A 259 -19.51 -13.82 -9.53
N LEU A 260 -19.20 -14.84 -10.33
CA LEU A 260 -19.06 -14.73 -11.78
C LEU A 260 -20.28 -15.35 -12.46
N ALA A 261 -21.02 -14.57 -13.21
CA ALA A 261 -22.21 -14.99 -13.94
C ALA A 261 -21.85 -15.38 -15.38
N LEU A 262 -22.27 -16.58 -15.80
CA LEU A 262 -22.03 -17.13 -17.13
C LEU A 262 -23.35 -17.41 -17.84
N ASP A 263 -23.38 -17.20 -19.16
CA ASP A 263 -24.47 -17.64 -20.03
C ASP A 263 -24.36 -19.15 -20.40
N GLU A 264 -25.27 -19.63 -21.23
CA GLU A 264 -25.30 -21.03 -21.70
C GLU A 264 -24.08 -21.42 -22.55
N ASN A 265 -23.35 -20.44 -23.09
CA ASN A 265 -22.14 -20.63 -23.92
C ASN A 265 -20.85 -20.40 -23.11
N ASN A 266 -20.95 -20.30 -21.79
CA ASN A 266 -19.83 -19.97 -20.87
C ASN A 266 -19.21 -18.59 -21.11
N LYS A 267 -19.96 -17.64 -21.73
CA LYS A 267 -19.57 -16.24 -21.82
C LYS A 267 -19.87 -15.55 -20.48
N ILE A 268 -18.95 -14.70 -20.06
CA ILE A 268 -19.13 -13.89 -18.85
C ILE A 268 -20.19 -12.81 -19.13
N ILE A 269 -21.20 -12.74 -18.29
CA ILE A 269 -22.26 -11.71 -18.38
C ILE A 269 -22.29 -10.78 -17.19
N GLY A 270 -21.59 -11.13 -16.09
CA GLY A 270 -21.50 -10.27 -14.91
C GLY A 270 -20.45 -10.73 -13.91
N LEU A 271 -19.90 -9.76 -13.16
CA LEU A 271 -18.94 -9.99 -12.08
C LEU A 271 -19.32 -9.13 -10.87
N ARG A 272 -19.56 -9.76 -9.73
CA ARG A 272 -19.70 -9.11 -8.43
C ARG A 272 -18.51 -9.46 -7.54
N VAL A 273 -17.95 -8.44 -6.90
CA VAL A 273 -16.81 -8.59 -5.95
C VAL A 273 -17.14 -7.79 -4.68
N ASP A 274 -17.26 -8.49 -3.56
CA ASP A 274 -17.39 -7.87 -2.25
C ASP A 274 -16.08 -8.10 -1.48
N THR A 275 -15.40 -7.01 -1.13
CA THR A 275 -14.05 -7.01 -0.54
C THR A 275 -14.07 -6.44 0.87
N VAL A 276 -13.43 -7.15 1.80
CA VAL A 276 -13.03 -6.61 3.09
C VAL A 276 -11.50 -6.53 3.10
N CYS A 277 -10.96 -5.36 3.41
CA CYS A 277 -9.51 -5.16 3.48
C CYS A 277 -9.07 -4.64 4.85
N ASN A 278 -7.93 -5.15 5.32
CA ASN A 278 -7.29 -4.69 6.54
C ASN A 278 -6.41 -3.47 6.23
N LEU A 279 -6.60 -2.36 6.94
CA LEU A 279 -5.78 -1.16 6.79
C LEU A 279 -4.87 -0.88 8.00
N GLY A 280 -4.97 -1.73 9.04
CA GLY A 280 -4.19 -1.56 10.26
C GLY A 280 -4.76 -0.49 11.20
N ALA A 281 -3.94 -0.06 12.16
CA ALA A 281 -4.36 0.84 13.23
C ALA A 281 -4.52 2.30 12.76
N TYR A 282 -3.86 2.70 11.68
CA TYR A 282 -3.91 4.04 11.12
C TYR A 282 -3.85 4.00 9.60
N LEU A 283 -4.40 5.01 8.95
CA LEU A 283 -4.27 5.17 7.50
C LEU A 283 -2.90 5.78 7.17
N SER A 284 -2.21 5.22 6.19
CA SER A 284 -1.03 5.81 5.59
C SER A 284 -1.38 6.53 4.28
N ALA A 285 -0.41 7.11 3.59
CA ALA A 285 -0.65 8.05 2.50
C ALA A 285 -1.56 7.51 1.37
N PHE A 286 -1.48 6.22 1.03
CA PHE A 286 -2.22 5.62 -0.07
C PHE A 286 -3.05 4.40 0.36
N SER A 287 -3.20 4.14 1.65
CA SER A 287 -3.95 3.01 2.21
C SER A 287 -5.34 2.85 1.57
N VAL A 288 -6.03 3.95 1.31
CA VAL A 288 -7.41 3.96 0.82
C VAL A 288 -7.49 3.67 -0.68
N VAL A 289 -6.62 4.29 -1.48
CA VAL A 289 -6.69 4.17 -2.96
C VAL A 289 -6.28 2.80 -3.46
N VAL A 290 -5.41 2.08 -2.73
CA VAL A 290 -4.92 0.75 -3.13
C VAL A 290 -6.06 -0.27 -3.25
N PRO A 291 -6.89 -0.52 -2.21
CA PRO A 291 -7.99 -1.48 -2.30
C PRO A 291 -9.21 -0.96 -3.05
N THR A 292 -9.33 0.34 -3.26
CA THR A 292 -10.47 0.96 -3.95
C THR A 292 -10.18 1.19 -5.43
N ILE A 293 -9.68 2.36 -5.79
CA ILE A 293 -9.53 2.78 -7.18
C ILE A 293 -8.50 1.91 -7.92
N LEU A 294 -7.32 1.65 -7.33
CA LEU A 294 -6.27 0.89 -8.00
C LEU A 294 -6.61 -0.61 -8.15
N HIS A 295 -7.46 -1.14 -7.30
CA HIS A 295 -8.00 -2.49 -7.40
C HIS A 295 -9.27 -2.52 -8.27
N GLY A 296 -10.27 -1.71 -7.93
CA GLY A 296 -11.60 -1.75 -8.53
C GLY A 296 -11.60 -1.45 -10.03
N THR A 297 -10.79 -0.48 -10.48
CA THR A 297 -10.75 -0.10 -11.91
C THR A 297 -10.10 -1.16 -12.81
N LEU A 298 -9.41 -2.17 -12.26
CA LEU A 298 -8.81 -3.26 -13.03
C LEU A 298 -9.60 -4.57 -12.98
N LEU A 299 -10.80 -4.59 -12.39
CA LEU A 299 -11.63 -5.79 -12.30
C LEU A 299 -12.21 -6.27 -13.64
N SER A 300 -12.05 -5.54 -14.74
CA SER A 300 -12.31 -6.06 -16.08
C SER A 300 -11.15 -6.93 -16.58
N GLY A 301 -9.90 -6.61 -16.22
CA GLY A 301 -8.73 -7.32 -16.76
C GLY A 301 -8.70 -7.29 -18.28
N GLN A 302 -8.43 -8.42 -18.91
CA GLN A 302 -8.46 -8.61 -20.37
C GLN A 302 -9.82 -9.10 -20.88
N TYR A 303 -10.83 -9.17 -20.00
CA TYR A 303 -12.09 -9.85 -20.28
C TYR A 303 -13.21 -8.87 -20.63
N ASP A 304 -14.05 -9.30 -21.58
CA ASP A 304 -15.30 -8.62 -21.96
C ASP A 304 -16.37 -8.97 -20.92
N ILE A 305 -16.54 -8.08 -19.93
CA ILE A 305 -17.50 -8.26 -18.84
C ILE A 305 -18.54 -7.14 -18.89
N PRO A 306 -19.77 -7.42 -19.34
CA PRO A 306 -20.79 -6.39 -19.59
C PRO A 306 -21.32 -5.69 -18.34
N ALA A 307 -21.27 -6.35 -17.18
CA ALA A 307 -21.72 -5.79 -15.92
C ALA A 307 -20.73 -6.13 -14.81
N ILE A 308 -20.21 -5.11 -14.12
CA ILE A 308 -19.29 -5.26 -12.98
C ILE A 308 -19.80 -4.39 -11.84
N TYR A 309 -19.78 -4.95 -10.64
CA TYR A 309 -19.95 -4.22 -9.41
C TYR A 309 -18.96 -4.68 -8.36
N THR A 310 -18.37 -3.74 -7.66
CA THR A 310 -17.52 -4.04 -6.51
C THR A 310 -17.86 -3.14 -5.33
N ASN A 311 -17.92 -3.76 -4.14
CA ASN A 311 -17.96 -3.08 -2.85
C ASN A 311 -16.69 -3.35 -2.09
N VAL A 312 -16.12 -2.34 -1.43
CA VAL A 312 -14.89 -2.46 -0.64
C VAL A 312 -15.08 -1.81 0.72
N LYS A 313 -14.90 -2.60 1.79
CA LYS A 313 -14.85 -2.11 3.17
C LYS A 313 -13.42 -2.10 3.68
N GLY A 314 -12.96 -0.93 4.13
CA GLY A 314 -11.63 -0.76 4.74
C GLY A 314 -11.74 -0.77 6.26
N MET A 315 -11.10 -1.77 6.91
CA MET A 315 -11.25 -2.02 8.34
C MET A 315 -10.02 -1.63 9.14
N ALA A 316 -10.26 -1.01 10.30
CA ALA A 316 -9.25 -0.76 11.31
C ALA A 316 -8.97 -2.03 12.12
N THR A 317 -7.69 -2.28 12.41
CA THR A 317 -7.25 -3.36 13.29
C THR A 317 -6.05 -2.93 14.13
N ASN A 318 -5.77 -3.65 15.21
CA ASN A 318 -4.56 -3.42 16.03
C ASN A 318 -3.30 -4.05 15.39
N THR A 319 -3.07 -3.72 14.11
CA THR A 319 -1.90 -4.16 13.35
C THR A 319 -1.22 -2.97 12.68
N VAL A 320 0.02 -3.14 12.21
CA VAL A 320 0.69 -2.11 11.41
C VAL A 320 -0.12 -1.77 10.16
N ASN A 321 0.05 -0.57 9.64
CA ASN A 321 -0.65 -0.06 8.46
C ASN A 321 -0.45 -0.95 7.23
N VAL A 322 -1.48 -1.04 6.40
CA VAL A 322 -1.42 -1.66 5.06
C VAL A 322 -1.54 -0.58 4.01
N ASP A 323 -0.66 -0.62 3.02
CA ASP A 323 -0.63 0.36 1.95
C ASP A 323 -0.01 -0.24 0.68
N ALA A 324 0.48 0.59 -0.24
CA ALA A 324 1.02 0.16 -1.51
C ALA A 324 2.22 -0.80 -1.36
N TYR A 325 2.11 -1.94 -1.99
CA TYR A 325 3.21 -2.86 -2.24
C TYR A 325 3.21 -3.22 -3.72
N ARG A 326 4.39 -3.29 -4.33
CA ARG A 326 4.71 -3.62 -5.73
C ARG A 326 3.51 -3.99 -6.59
N GLY A 327 3.02 -3.02 -7.38
CA GLY A 327 1.80 -3.13 -8.18
C GLY A 327 0.54 -2.48 -7.57
N ALA A 328 0.43 -2.39 -6.23
CA ALA A 328 -0.55 -1.58 -5.50
C ALA A 328 -2.00 -1.69 -6.04
N GLY A 329 -2.75 -2.69 -5.64
CA GLY A 329 -4.13 -2.94 -6.07
C GLY A 329 -4.24 -3.76 -7.37
N ARG A 330 -3.32 -3.58 -8.33
CA ARG A 330 -3.33 -4.29 -9.61
C ARG A 330 -3.04 -5.80 -9.45
N PRO A 331 -2.01 -6.23 -8.69
CA PRO A 331 -1.82 -7.66 -8.43
C PRO A 331 -2.95 -8.30 -7.66
N GLU A 332 -3.61 -7.55 -6.77
CA GLU A 332 -4.78 -8.02 -6.03
C GLU A 332 -5.97 -8.28 -6.98
N ALA A 333 -6.23 -7.37 -7.92
CA ALA A 333 -7.25 -7.55 -8.95
C ALA A 333 -6.91 -8.72 -9.88
N THR A 334 -5.66 -8.80 -10.35
CA THR A 334 -5.18 -9.89 -11.22
C THR A 334 -5.31 -11.24 -10.53
N TYR A 335 -4.86 -11.35 -9.28
CA TYR A 335 -4.96 -12.60 -8.52
C TYR A 335 -6.43 -13.06 -8.37
N LEU A 336 -7.31 -12.14 -8.01
CA LEU A 336 -8.74 -12.40 -7.88
C LEU A 336 -9.34 -12.87 -9.21
N LEU A 337 -9.12 -12.12 -10.29
CA LEU A 337 -9.67 -12.43 -11.62
C LEU A 337 -9.17 -13.78 -12.10
N GLU A 338 -7.88 -14.01 -12.09
CA GLU A 338 -7.28 -15.21 -12.65
C GLU A 338 -7.62 -16.48 -11.85
N ARG A 339 -7.74 -16.37 -10.52
CA ARG A 339 -8.30 -17.44 -9.67
C ARG A 339 -9.76 -17.72 -10.01
N THR A 340 -10.53 -16.69 -10.31
CA THR A 340 -11.94 -16.81 -10.70
C THR A 340 -12.06 -17.48 -12.06
N MET A 341 -11.26 -17.08 -13.06
CA MET A 341 -11.24 -17.68 -14.40
C MET A 341 -10.84 -19.16 -14.35
N GLU A 342 -9.83 -19.50 -13.56
CA GLU A 342 -9.38 -20.89 -13.37
C GLU A 342 -10.48 -21.75 -12.71
N THR A 343 -11.16 -21.21 -11.71
CA THR A 343 -12.24 -21.90 -11.01
C THR A 343 -13.44 -22.10 -11.95
N ALA A 344 -13.80 -21.06 -12.70
CA ALA A 344 -14.89 -21.11 -13.67
C ALA A 344 -14.64 -22.16 -14.77
N ALA A 345 -13.46 -22.12 -15.39
CA ALA A 345 -13.06 -23.11 -16.40
C ALA A 345 -13.22 -24.56 -15.87
N LYS A 346 -12.73 -24.81 -14.66
CA LYS A 346 -12.83 -26.11 -14.01
C LYS A 346 -14.29 -26.51 -13.75
N GLU A 347 -15.12 -25.59 -13.28
CA GLU A 347 -16.52 -25.87 -12.96
C GLU A 347 -17.40 -26.12 -14.18
N VAL A 348 -17.06 -25.51 -15.34
CA VAL A 348 -17.76 -25.77 -16.61
C VAL A 348 -17.11 -26.90 -17.41
N GLY A 349 -16.02 -27.50 -16.93
CA GLY A 349 -15.30 -28.59 -17.60
C GLY A 349 -14.59 -28.17 -18.89
N MET A 350 -14.19 -26.87 -18.99
CA MET A 350 -13.50 -26.31 -20.15
C MET A 350 -12.00 -26.18 -19.88
N ASP A 351 -11.18 -26.27 -20.92
CA ASP A 351 -9.76 -25.95 -20.83
C ASP A 351 -9.57 -24.48 -20.37
N PRO A 352 -8.68 -24.21 -19.39
CA PRO A 352 -8.50 -22.85 -18.86
C PRO A 352 -8.05 -21.82 -19.90
N ALA A 353 -7.28 -22.22 -20.92
CA ALA A 353 -6.88 -21.33 -22.00
C ALA A 353 -8.08 -21.00 -22.90
N GLU A 354 -8.88 -22.00 -23.25
CA GLU A 354 -10.07 -21.81 -24.08
C GLU A 354 -11.15 -20.98 -23.36
N PHE A 355 -11.33 -21.19 -22.05
CA PHE A 355 -12.24 -20.36 -21.26
C PHE A 355 -11.83 -18.87 -21.30
N ARG A 356 -10.53 -18.57 -21.21
CA ARG A 356 -10.01 -17.21 -21.33
C ARG A 356 -10.22 -16.67 -22.73
N ARG A 357 -9.89 -17.46 -23.77
CA ARG A 357 -10.01 -17.08 -25.18
C ARG A 357 -11.41 -16.62 -25.55
N ILE A 358 -12.42 -17.41 -25.20
CA ILE A 358 -13.82 -17.05 -25.51
C ILE A 358 -14.29 -15.80 -24.79
N ASN A 359 -13.64 -15.40 -23.71
CA ASN A 359 -14.01 -14.26 -22.86
C ASN A 359 -13.09 -13.04 -23.01
N PHE A 360 -12.03 -13.09 -23.82
CA PHE A 360 -11.20 -11.92 -24.09
C PHE A 360 -11.98 -10.81 -24.78
N ILE A 361 -11.61 -9.56 -24.50
CA ILE A 361 -12.05 -8.41 -25.29
C ILE A 361 -11.56 -8.59 -26.73
N PRO A 362 -12.47 -8.60 -27.74
CA PRO A 362 -12.09 -8.76 -29.13
C PRO A 362 -11.19 -7.61 -29.62
N LYS A 363 -10.21 -7.89 -30.48
CA LYS A 363 -9.27 -6.88 -30.96
C LYS A 363 -9.91 -5.74 -31.76
N ASP A 364 -11.08 -5.95 -32.32
CA ASP A 364 -11.86 -4.97 -33.08
C ASP A 364 -12.80 -4.13 -32.19
N ALA A 365 -12.86 -4.44 -30.88
CA ALA A 365 -13.64 -3.67 -29.90
C ALA A 365 -12.91 -2.43 -29.38
N PHE A 366 -11.62 -2.26 -29.68
CA PHE A 366 -10.84 -1.14 -29.18
C PHE A 366 -11.08 0.16 -29.98
N PRO A 367 -11.08 1.36 -29.34
CA PRO A 367 -10.89 1.56 -27.89
C PRO A 367 -12.07 0.99 -27.07
N TYR A 368 -11.75 0.18 -26.04
CA TYR A 368 -12.74 -0.54 -25.25
C TYR A 368 -12.99 0.19 -23.92
N GLN A 369 -14.26 0.57 -23.67
CA GLN A 369 -14.67 1.16 -22.40
C GLN A 369 -15.06 0.05 -21.43
N THR A 370 -14.29 -0.09 -20.33
CA THR A 370 -14.65 -1.02 -19.26
C THR A 370 -15.82 -0.51 -18.41
N GLN A 371 -16.49 -1.40 -17.68
CA GLN A 371 -17.59 -1.06 -16.78
C GLN A 371 -17.08 -0.44 -15.45
N VAL A 372 -15.76 -0.37 -15.26
CA VAL A 372 -15.12 0.12 -14.04
C VAL A 372 -14.16 1.30 -14.32
N ALA A 373 -14.60 2.23 -15.13
CA ALA A 373 -14.04 3.54 -15.43
C ALA A 373 -12.92 3.60 -16.47
N LEU A 374 -12.04 2.59 -16.60
CA LEU A 374 -10.90 2.68 -17.53
C LEU A 374 -11.36 2.46 -18.99
N GLN A 375 -10.76 3.22 -19.90
CA GLN A 375 -10.82 2.96 -21.33
C GLN A 375 -9.46 2.42 -21.81
N TYR A 376 -9.49 1.26 -22.44
CA TYR A 376 -8.31 0.65 -23.05
C TYR A 376 -8.18 1.13 -24.49
N ASP A 377 -7.01 1.59 -24.86
CA ASP A 377 -6.76 2.21 -26.17
C ASP A 377 -6.62 1.17 -27.29
N ILE A 378 -5.86 0.10 -27.05
CA ILE A 378 -5.58 -0.96 -28.01
C ILE A 378 -5.29 -2.28 -27.30
N GLY A 379 -5.59 -3.40 -27.95
CA GLY A 379 -5.26 -4.75 -27.46
C GLY A 379 -5.46 -5.82 -28.51
N ASP A 380 -4.66 -6.89 -28.40
CA ASP A 380 -4.83 -8.15 -29.12
C ASP A 380 -4.27 -9.25 -28.20
N TYR A 381 -5.13 -9.94 -27.47
CA TYR A 381 -4.71 -10.81 -26.36
C TYR A 381 -4.45 -12.26 -26.79
N GLU A 382 -5.14 -12.74 -27.82
CA GLU A 382 -5.00 -14.13 -28.27
C GLU A 382 -3.58 -14.51 -28.72
N PRO A 383 -2.86 -13.69 -29.53
CA PRO A 383 -1.49 -14.04 -29.94
C PRO A 383 -0.51 -14.17 -28.77
N HIS A 384 -0.73 -13.43 -27.67
CA HIS A 384 0.11 -13.56 -26.48
C HIS A 384 -0.13 -14.88 -25.75
N LEU A 385 -1.41 -15.28 -25.63
CA LEU A 385 -1.78 -16.57 -25.07
C LEU A 385 -1.21 -17.71 -25.92
N ASP A 386 -1.38 -17.66 -27.23
CA ASP A 386 -0.87 -18.67 -28.16
C ASP A 386 0.65 -18.82 -28.04
N LYS A 387 1.37 -17.69 -27.98
CA LYS A 387 2.83 -17.71 -27.85
C LYS A 387 3.28 -18.30 -26.53
N ALA A 388 2.60 -17.97 -25.43
CA ALA A 388 2.89 -18.56 -24.13
C ALA A 388 2.65 -20.07 -24.11
N MET A 389 1.54 -20.53 -24.70
CA MET A 389 1.20 -21.95 -24.82
C MET A 389 2.22 -22.72 -25.66
N GLU A 390 2.66 -22.14 -26.78
CA GLU A 390 3.74 -22.69 -27.62
C GLU A 390 5.03 -22.86 -26.81
N MET A 391 5.46 -21.78 -26.10
CA MET A 391 6.74 -21.77 -25.36
C MET A 391 6.82 -22.80 -24.23
N ILE A 392 5.69 -23.12 -23.59
CA ILE A 392 5.64 -24.11 -22.51
C ILE A 392 5.23 -25.50 -22.99
N ASP A 393 5.04 -25.68 -24.33
CA ASP A 393 4.58 -26.92 -24.92
C ASP A 393 3.29 -27.43 -24.22
N TYR A 394 2.27 -26.57 -24.22
CA TYR A 394 1.02 -26.78 -23.47
C TYR A 394 0.30 -28.05 -23.91
N SER A 395 0.23 -28.34 -25.21
CA SER A 395 -0.43 -29.50 -25.78
C SER A 395 0.12 -30.85 -25.28
N ASN A 396 1.41 -30.91 -24.92
CA ASN A 396 2.06 -32.09 -24.36
C ASN A 396 2.10 -32.12 -22.82
N PHE A 397 1.43 -31.19 -22.14
CA PHE A 397 1.51 -31.09 -20.69
C PHE A 397 1.02 -32.37 -19.98
N GLU A 398 -0.11 -32.92 -20.35
CA GLU A 398 -0.66 -34.14 -19.75
C GLU A 398 0.28 -35.35 -19.93
N LYS A 399 0.95 -35.48 -21.07
CA LYS A 399 1.97 -36.51 -21.27
C LYS A 399 3.13 -36.31 -20.27
N ARG A 400 3.65 -35.10 -20.16
CA ARG A 400 4.74 -34.77 -19.20
C ARG A 400 4.32 -35.00 -17.75
N ARG A 401 3.04 -34.72 -17.41
CA ARG A 401 2.48 -34.97 -16.08
C ARG A 401 2.41 -36.47 -15.76
N ALA A 402 1.92 -37.24 -16.71
CA ALA A 402 1.86 -38.71 -16.56
C ALA A 402 3.26 -39.35 -16.45
N GLU A 403 4.24 -38.86 -17.18
CA GLU A 403 5.63 -39.33 -17.11
C GLU A 403 6.27 -38.94 -15.72
N ALA A 404 5.97 -37.76 -15.20
CA ALA A 404 6.41 -37.37 -13.87
C ALA A 404 5.81 -38.27 -12.78
N ALA A 405 4.51 -38.58 -12.89
CA ALA A 405 3.81 -39.42 -11.94
C ALA A 405 4.42 -40.84 -11.84
N LYS A 406 4.90 -41.39 -12.98
CA LYS A 406 5.63 -42.69 -12.99
C LYS A 406 6.89 -42.71 -12.14
N ARG A 407 7.44 -41.54 -11.87
CA ARG A 407 8.65 -41.34 -11.03
C ARG A 407 8.31 -40.87 -9.62
N GLY A 408 7.03 -40.94 -9.21
CA GLY A 408 6.55 -40.45 -7.92
C GLY A 408 6.57 -38.91 -7.77
N MET A 409 6.60 -38.18 -8.90
CA MET A 409 6.64 -36.72 -8.91
C MET A 409 5.33 -36.14 -9.40
N TYR A 410 4.92 -34.99 -8.83
CA TYR A 410 3.80 -34.20 -9.31
C TYR A 410 4.30 -33.09 -10.23
N ARG A 411 3.54 -32.80 -11.29
CA ARG A 411 3.76 -31.66 -12.18
C ARG A 411 2.49 -30.86 -12.31
N GLY A 412 2.57 -29.56 -12.05
CA GLY A 412 1.48 -28.60 -12.24
C GLY A 412 1.79 -27.60 -13.34
N ILE A 413 0.75 -27.00 -13.89
CA ILE A 413 0.79 -25.85 -14.79
C ILE A 413 -0.18 -24.83 -14.26
N GLY A 414 0.15 -23.55 -14.38
CA GLY A 414 -0.72 -22.43 -14.06
C GLY A 414 -0.64 -21.38 -15.16
N MET A 415 -1.71 -20.63 -15.32
CA MET A 415 -1.85 -19.58 -16.31
C MET A 415 -2.36 -18.31 -15.62
N SER A 416 -1.86 -17.16 -16.07
CA SER A 416 -2.38 -15.85 -15.69
C SER A 416 -2.29 -14.94 -16.90
N SER A 417 -3.44 -14.37 -17.28
CA SER A 417 -3.54 -13.36 -18.33
C SER A 417 -3.87 -12.02 -17.67
N TYR A 418 -3.02 -11.01 -17.80
CA TYR A 418 -3.21 -9.75 -17.10
C TYR A 418 -2.76 -8.56 -17.93
N ILE A 419 -3.32 -7.40 -17.59
CA ILE A 419 -2.84 -6.09 -18.02
C ILE A 419 -2.33 -5.33 -16.80
N GLU A 420 -1.43 -4.39 -17.03
CA GLU A 420 -0.89 -3.52 -15.98
C GLU A 420 -1.18 -2.06 -16.33
N ALA A 421 -1.75 -1.31 -15.39
CA ALA A 421 -1.90 0.13 -15.52
C ALA A 421 -0.63 0.83 -15.03
N CYS A 422 0.26 1.16 -15.95
CA CYS A 422 1.48 1.89 -15.66
C CYS A 422 1.18 3.38 -15.49
N GLY A 423 1.55 3.94 -14.33
CA GLY A 423 1.27 5.33 -13.99
C GLY A 423 -0.13 5.57 -13.45
N LEU A 424 -0.41 6.84 -13.21
CA LEU A 424 -1.70 7.35 -12.75
C LEU A 424 -2.24 8.38 -13.75
N ALA A 425 -3.48 8.82 -13.52
CA ALA A 425 -4.09 9.88 -14.32
C ALA A 425 -3.45 11.26 -14.03
N PRO A 426 -3.67 12.27 -14.90
CA PRO A 426 -3.26 13.66 -14.63
C PRO A 426 -3.78 14.17 -13.29
N SER A 427 -3.07 15.11 -12.66
CA SER A 427 -3.39 15.65 -11.32
C SER A 427 -4.85 16.08 -11.15
N ALA A 428 -5.47 16.65 -12.19
CA ALA A 428 -6.88 17.07 -12.14
C ALA A 428 -7.83 15.86 -11.95
N VAL A 429 -7.57 14.76 -12.65
CA VAL A 429 -8.37 13.52 -12.55
C VAL A 429 -8.13 12.85 -11.20
N VAL A 430 -6.86 12.77 -10.76
CA VAL A 430 -6.48 12.23 -9.46
C VAL A 430 -7.16 13.01 -8.33
N GLY A 431 -7.17 14.36 -8.41
CA GLY A 431 -7.88 15.20 -7.45
C GLY A 431 -9.39 14.96 -7.43
N ALA A 432 -10.02 14.80 -8.61
CA ALA A 432 -11.45 14.48 -8.70
C ALA A 432 -11.80 13.10 -8.08
N LEU A 433 -10.83 12.20 -8.04
CA LEU A 433 -10.96 10.86 -7.43
C LEU A 433 -10.57 10.83 -5.94
N GLY A 434 -10.31 11.98 -5.31
CA GLY A 434 -10.01 12.09 -3.88
C GLY A 434 -8.53 12.19 -3.52
N GLY A 435 -7.63 12.27 -4.50
CA GLY A 435 -6.20 12.52 -4.26
C GLY A 435 -5.95 13.93 -3.75
N ARG A 436 -5.24 14.06 -2.65
CA ARG A 436 -4.91 15.35 -2.00
C ARG A 436 -3.58 15.93 -2.45
N VAL A 437 -2.84 15.22 -3.30
CA VAL A 437 -1.52 15.62 -3.81
C VAL A 437 -1.48 15.56 -5.33
N GLY A 438 -0.73 16.48 -5.96
CA GLY A 438 -0.53 16.48 -7.40
C GLY A 438 0.33 15.30 -7.88
N GLN A 439 0.11 14.89 -9.12
CA GLN A 439 0.88 13.87 -9.82
C GLN A 439 1.75 14.55 -10.87
N TRP A 440 2.83 15.14 -10.44
CA TRP A 440 3.78 15.86 -11.32
C TRP A 440 5.19 15.28 -11.16
N GLU A 441 5.96 15.36 -12.22
CA GLU A 441 7.36 14.97 -12.26
C GLU A 441 8.23 16.17 -12.59
N SER A 442 9.48 16.15 -12.17
CA SER A 442 10.47 17.14 -12.55
C SER A 442 11.83 16.50 -12.79
N ALA A 443 12.55 17.09 -13.74
CA ALA A 443 13.93 16.75 -14.01
C ALA A 443 14.75 18.03 -14.10
N SER A 444 15.97 18.02 -13.55
CA SER A 444 16.94 19.08 -13.72
C SER A 444 18.15 18.53 -14.44
N VAL A 445 18.46 19.09 -15.61
CA VAL A 445 19.64 18.74 -16.41
C VAL A 445 20.59 19.93 -16.45
N ARG A 446 21.81 19.75 -15.96
CA ARG A 446 22.86 20.76 -15.99
C ARG A 446 23.99 20.31 -16.88
N VAL A 447 24.27 21.06 -17.92
CA VAL A 447 25.46 20.88 -18.76
C VAL A 447 26.53 21.85 -18.26
N ASN A 448 27.67 21.32 -17.83
CA ASN A 448 28.79 22.13 -17.35
C ASN A 448 29.69 22.56 -18.53
N PRO A 449 30.42 23.68 -18.40
CA PRO A 449 31.34 24.13 -19.47
C PRO A 449 32.43 23.09 -19.84
N THR A 450 32.73 22.16 -18.95
CA THR A 450 33.68 21.07 -19.19
C THR A 450 33.09 19.90 -19.99
N GLY A 451 31.80 19.99 -20.41
CA GLY A 451 31.11 18.93 -21.14
C GLY A 451 30.50 17.84 -20.24
N THR A 452 30.68 17.91 -18.92
CA THR A 452 30.01 16.97 -17.99
C THR A 452 28.54 17.34 -17.84
N ILE A 453 27.67 16.32 -17.76
CA ILE A 453 26.24 16.48 -17.61
C ILE A 453 25.84 15.92 -16.24
N SER A 454 25.12 16.73 -15.46
CA SER A 454 24.47 16.31 -14.22
C SER A 454 22.97 16.29 -14.45
N CYS A 455 22.34 15.16 -14.20
CA CYS A 455 20.90 14.99 -14.31
C CYS A 455 20.33 14.56 -12.96
N LEU A 456 19.37 15.32 -12.43
CA LEU A 456 18.62 15.00 -11.23
C LEU A 456 17.20 14.60 -11.65
N LEU A 457 16.89 13.33 -11.47
CA LEU A 457 15.56 12.77 -11.70
C LEU A 457 14.99 12.31 -10.36
N TYR A 458 13.75 12.66 -10.10
CA TYR A 458 13.05 12.25 -8.88
C TYR A 458 11.97 11.20 -9.14
N THR A 459 11.97 10.60 -10.32
CA THR A 459 11.23 9.38 -10.60
C THR A 459 12.06 8.19 -10.12
N SER A 460 11.39 7.17 -9.61
CA SER A 460 12.05 5.95 -9.15
C SER A 460 12.79 5.27 -10.32
N PRO A 461 14.13 5.38 -10.44
CA PRO A 461 14.85 4.73 -11.53
C PRO A 461 14.78 3.22 -11.33
N SER A 462 14.27 2.52 -12.32
CA SER A 462 14.43 1.07 -12.36
C SER A 462 15.92 0.73 -12.52
N PRO A 463 16.46 -0.27 -11.82
CA PRO A 463 17.83 -0.76 -12.08
C PRO A 463 18.10 -1.15 -13.53
N ARG A 464 17.04 -1.33 -14.34
CA ARG A 464 17.13 -1.56 -15.79
C ARG A 464 17.43 -0.29 -16.57
N ASP A 465 17.02 0.87 -16.07
CA ASP A 465 17.22 2.15 -16.75
C ASP A 465 18.66 2.65 -16.61
N LEU A 466 19.33 2.30 -15.51
CA LEU A 466 20.75 2.60 -15.27
C LEU A 466 21.72 1.83 -16.18
N ARG A 467 21.29 0.79 -16.87
CA ARG A 467 22.12 -0.03 -17.78
C ARG A 467 22.11 0.47 -19.23
N LYS A 468 21.42 1.52 -19.56
CA LYS A 468 21.29 2.08 -20.92
C LYS A 468 21.95 3.45 -21.09
N SER A 469 22.69 3.94 -20.08
CA SER A 469 23.49 5.17 -20.15
C SER A 469 24.95 4.88 -20.36
#